data_52dfe06d42ddce0385b67764d7ff9704
#
_entry.id   52dfe06d42ddce0385b67764d7ff9704
#
_cell.length_a   1.000
_cell.length_b   1.000
_cell.length_c   1.000
_cell.angle_alpha   90.00
_cell.angle_beta   90.00
_cell.angle_gamma   90.00
#
_symmetry.space_group_name_H-M   'P 1'
#
loop_
_entity.id
_entity.type
_entity.pdbx_description
1 polymer ?
#
loop_
_entity_poly.entity_id
_entity_poly.type
_entity_poly.pdbx_seq_one_letter_code
_entity_poly.pdbx_strand_id
1 'polypeptide(L)'
;MAIRARRALVGLATAAAVLILPASALAAGETMTVTPASTQAGAGTSVTATLGFAAGDTPKTVVTSLAPGMLGNLNANLSCLASQQLTAACQIGTATAHSTVGDVAGTLYLVPAQGTDAAGIEFVPPGPPLSNQYIGVSLNPNAPGGLNLTTTFTNIPGVQITGFTTNFTTLNGQPFTRLPSSCSAATSSFTATYYGATPTGSASGSFTPTGCASLPYAPALSATETKDHKGNGVTLAFGITQAANEAASRAIALKLPGGLGINLAADVTCLTGSGSGCVVGTATAMSPLVPSAALSKGTVSLGGTAAAPTLTIAFPAPFAITLVGNVSLAGTVAFPDVPDVPLTSLNLTLTGPNGQKAFTTNCTPSTTTGTFTSQSGVSKNATATVTRNNCPTASGSLSGLAAGYPKLRVKATQGKGGTKIASVAVGFSGLKFSRSAFVTHKTCVTKSGQKTCTTTTLIKGLGLSGAGAKSVALKGGKLVIMLKKPVASVTVNLSGPLLTETASLQTKVKKHKVKTLTVTLEIGTTTIPLELLAH
;
A
#
# COMPACT_ATOMS: atom_id res chain seq x y z
N MET A 1 -64.56 21.19 17.53
CA MET A 1 -64.14 22.53 16.99
C MET A 1 -63.10 22.24 15.88
N ALA A 2 -63.54 22.37 14.64
CA ALA A 2 -62.80 21.94 13.46
C ALA A 2 -62.06 23.14 12.87
N ILE A 3 -60.78 23.03 12.59
CA ILE A 3 -60.03 24.01 11.80
C ILE A 3 -59.41 23.26 10.61
N ARG A 4 -59.87 23.68 9.41
CA ARG A 4 -59.43 23.20 8.11
C ARG A 4 -58.05 23.74 7.77
N ALA A 5 -57.10 22.89 7.42
CA ALA A 5 -55.86 23.26 6.80
C ALA A 5 -56.01 23.34 5.28
N ARG A 6 -55.78 24.47 4.69
CA ARG A 6 -55.71 24.72 3.23
C ARG A 6 -54.31 24.29 2.73
N ARG A 7 -54.29 23.39 1.76
CA ARG A 7 -53.08 23.07 0.97
C ARG A 7 -52.86 24.20 -0.04
N ALA A 8 -51.69 24.86 0.06
CA ALA A 8 -51.17 25.70 -0.99
C ALA A 8 -50.19 24.87 -1.84
N LEU A 9 -50.54 24.62 -3.09
CA LEU A 9 -49.67 24.08 -4.12
C LEU A 9 -48.76 25.25 -4.57
N VAL A 10 -47.46 25.15 -4.26
CA VAL A 10 -46.45 26.01 -4.89
C VAL A 10 -45.82 25.18 -6.00
N GLY A 11 -46.14 25.52 -7.24
CA GLY A 11 -45.49 24.96 -8.42
C GLY A 11 -44.08 25.49 -8.54
N LEU A 12 -43.08 24.64 -8.39
CA LEU A 12 -41.68 24.92 -8.71
C LEU A 12 -41.47 24.68 -10.20
N ALA A 13 -41.46 25.78 -10.98
CA ALA A 13 -40.97 25.74 -12.36
C ALA A 13 -39.44 25.63 -12.32
N THR A 14 -38.91 24.42 -12.53
CA THR A 14 -37.48 24.20 -12.78
C THR A 14 -37.16 24.69 -14.19
N ALA A 15 -36.59 25.90 -14.29
CA ALA A 15 -35.92 26.35 -15.49
C ALA A 15 -34.62 25.51 -15.66
N ALA A 16 -34.66 24.54 -16.57
CA ALA A 16 -33.46 23.87 -17.05
C ALA A 16 -32.62 24.88 -17.84
N ALA A 17 -31.64 25.51 -17.20
CA ALA A 17 -30.59 26.23 -17.89
C ALA A 17 -29.75 25.23 -18.65
N VAL A 18 -30.00 25.02 -19.93
CA VAL A 18 -29.11 24.35 -20.86
C VAL A 18 -27.86 25.21 -20.95
N LEU A 19 -26.82 24.88 -20.23
CA LEU A 19 -25.48 25.38 -20.45
C LEU A 19 -25.04 24.87 -21.82
N ILE A 20 -25.27 25.69 -22.84
CA ILE A 20 -24.61 25.54 -24.14
C ILE A 20 -23.14 25.88 -23.89
N LEU A 21 -22.34 24.86 -23.54
CA LEU A 21 -20.88 24.94 -23.66
C LEU A 21 -20.62 25.28 -25.14
N PRO A 22 -19.76 26.27 -25.46
CA PRO A 22 -19.36 26.45 -26.83
C PRO A 22 -18.76 25.14 -27.31
N ALA A 23 -19.42 24.47 -28.25
CA ALA A 23 -18.80 23.42 -29.01
C ALA A 23 -17.56 24.09 -29.61
N SER A 24 -16.37 23.73 -29.13
CA SER A 24 -15.14 24.00 -29.85
C SER A 24 -15.42 23.56 -31.28
N ALA A 25 -15.34 24.49 -32.21
CA ALA A 25 -15.53 24.19 -33.63
C ALA A 25 -14.50 23.08 -33.96
N LEU A 26 -14.95 21.85 -33.98
CA LEU A 26 -14.18 20.74 -34.53
C LEU A 26 -13.99 21.11 -35.98
N ALA A 27 -12.73 21.25 -36.42
CA ALA A 27 -12.45 21.38 -37.82
C ALA A 27 -13.12 20.19 -38.49
N ALA A 28 -14.01 20.45 -39.45
CA ALA A 28 -14.81 19.43 -40.08
C ALA A 28 -13.86 18.49 -40.86
N GLY A 29 -13.62 17.29 -40.35
CA GLY A 29 -12.84 16.28 -41.07
C GLY A 29 -11.94 15.37 -40.24
N GLU A 30 -11.53 15.71 -39.02
CA GLU A 30 -10.77 14.80 -38.20
C GLU A 30 -11.65 13.68 -37.65
N THR A 31 -11.11 12.46 -37.68
CA THR A 31 -11.80 11.28 -37.15
C THR A 31 -10.83 10.38 -36.38
N MET A 32 -11.35 9.69 -35.37
CA MET A 32 -10.61 8.66 -34.66
C MET A 32 -11.51 7.48 -34.35
N THR A 33 -11.00 6.27 -34.62
CA THR A 33 -11.61 5.03 -34.15
C THR A 33 -10.57 4.22 -33.38
N VAL A 34 -11.03 3.52 -32.35
CA VAL A 34 -10.20 2.59 -31.56
C VAL A 34 -11.00 1.29 -31.41
N THR A 35 -10.49 0.22 -31.99
CA THR A 35 -11.16 -1.07 -32.04
C THR A 35 -10.27 -2.16 -31.46
N PRO A 36 -10.50 -2.63 -30.23
CA PRO A 36 -9.84 -3.80 -29.70
C PRO A 36 -10.44 -5.07 -30.31
N ALA A 37 -9.62 -6.11 -30.55
CA ALA A 37 -10.07 -7.40 -31.04
C ALA A 37 -10.95 -8.14 -30.01
N SER A 38 -10.78 -7.85 -28.74
CA SER A 38 -11.65 -8.27 -27.62
C SER A 38 -11.92 -7.06 -26.75
N THR A 39 -13.14 -6.91 -26.25
CA THR A 39 -13.51 -5.85 -25.29
C THR A 39 -13.41 -6.30 -23.83
N GLN A 40 -12.94 -7.52 -23.55
CA GLN A 40 -12.81 -8.04 -22.20
C GLN A 40 -11.94 -7.11 -21.34
N ALA A 41 -12.50 -6.57 -20.27
CA ALA A 41 -11.81 -5.67 -19.34
C ALA A 41 -10.55 -6.32 -18.77
N GLY A 42 -9.46 -5.56 -18.67
CA GLY A 42 -8.18 -6.03 -18.12
C GLY A 42 -7.46 -7.08 -18.97
N ALA A 43 -8.00 -7.47 -20.12
CA ALA A 43 -7.38 -8.45 -20.99
C ALA A 43 -6.29 -7.83 -21.85
N GLY A 44 -5.27 -8.65 -22.16
CA GLY A 44 -4.34 -8.36 -23.24
C GLY A 44 -5.01 -8.65 -24.58
N THR A 45 -4.94 -7.73 -25.55
CA THR A 45 -5.58 -7.88 -26.87
C THR A 45 -4.87 -7.06 -27.92
N SER A 46 -5.11 -7.39 -29.19
CA SER A 46 -4.74 -6.53 -30.31
C SER A 46 -5.67 -5.33 -30.38
N VAL A 47 -5.14 -4.18 -30.77
CA VAL A 47 -5.91 -2.94 -30.89
C VAL A 47 -5.60 -2.27 -32.22
N THR A 48 -6.63 -1.97 -33.00
CA THR A 48 -6.53 -1.14 -34.19
C THR A 48 -6.99 0.28 -33.87
N ALA A 49 -6.16 1.26 -34.16
CA ALA A 49 -6.51 2.67 -34.10
C ALA A 49 -6.39 3.30 -35.47
N THR A 50 -7.42 4.00 -35.92
CA THR A 50 -7.42 4.75 -37.17
C THR A 50 -7.65 6.23 -36.90
N LEU A 51 -6.75 7.05 -37.40
CA LEU A 51 -6.82 8.52 -37.37
C LEU A 51 -7.07 9.00 -38.79
N GLY A 52 -8.05 9.87 -38.98
CA GLY A 52 -8.28 10.59 -40.24
C GLY A 52 -8.03 12.08 -40.06
N PHE A 53 -7.41 12.72 -41.05
CA PHE A 53 -7.14 14.15 -41.08
C PHE A 53 -8.04 14.86 -42.08
N ALA A 54 -8.34 16.13 -41.81
CA ALA A 54 -9.13 16.93 -42.72
C ALA A 54 -8.51 17.01 -44.11
N ALA A 55 -9.35 17.03 -45.14
CA ALA A 55 -8.90 17.06 -46.51
C ALA A 55 -8.13 18.37 -46.81
N GLY A 56 -6.93 18.23 -47.40
CA GLY A 56 -6.06 19.36 -47.72
C GLY A 56 -5.03 19.73 -46.68
N ASP A 57 -5.15 19.21 -45.47
CA ASP A 57 -4.18 19.44 -44.38
C ASP A 57 -3.03 18.45 -44.41
N THR A 58 -1.83 18.92 -44.05
CA THR A 58 -0.62 18.12 -43.95
C THR A 58 -0.14 18.11 -42.51
N PRO A 59 -0.31 17.00 -41.76
CA PRO A 59 0.06 16.97 -40.35
C PRO A 59 1.59 17.09 -40.20
N LYS A 60 2.01 17.91 -39.22
CA LYS A 60 3.40 18.11 -38.81
C LYS A 60 3.73 17.35 -37.54
N THR A 61 2.80 17.40 -36.59
CA THR A 61 2.91 16.68 -35.32
C THR A 61 1.56 16.08 -34.98
N VAL A 62 1.55 14.84 -34.54
CA VAL A 62 0.36 14.16 -34.01
C VAL A 62 0.66 13.69 -32.59
N VAL A 63 -0.15 14.11 -31.64
CA VAL A 63 -0.10 13.69 -30.24
C VAL A 63 -1.35 12.88 -29.96
N THR A 64 -1.18 11.58 -29.66
CA THR A 64 -2.30 10.69 -29.32
C THR A 64 -2.29 10.39 -27.83
N SER A 65 -3.41 10.60 -27.16
CA SER A 65 -3.64 10.24 -25.75
C SER A 65 -4.52 8.99 -25.70
N LEU A 66 -3.99 7.89 -25.22
CA LEU A 66 -4.76 6.66 -25.05
C LEU A 66 -5.72 6.76 -23.85
N ALA A 67 -6.78 5.96 -23.88
CA ALA A 67 -7.71 5.88 -22.78
C ALA A 67 -6.99 5.54 -21.45
N PRO A 68 -7.37 6.14 -20.31
CA PRO A 68 -6.83 5.76 -19.01
C PRO A 68 -6.95 4.26 -18.76
N GLY A 69 -5.88 3.65 -18.27
CA GLY A 69 -5.80 2.19 -18.06
C GLY A 69 -5.50 1.37 -19.31
N MET A 70 -5.42 1.97 -20.50
CA MET A 70 -4.94 1.33 -21.70
C MET A 70 -3.40 1.42 -21.75
N LEU A 71 -2.72 0.29 -21.59
CA LEU A 71 -1.27 0.25 -21.34
C LEU A 71 -0.57 -0.71 -22.31
N GLY A 72 0.70 -0.40 -22.62
CA GLY A 72 1.59 -1.32 -23.32
C GLY A 72 2.31 -2.29 -22.37
N ASN A 73 2.48 -3.52 -22.78
CA ASN A 73 3.23 -4.54 -22.04
C ASN A 73 4.73 -4.45 -22.35
N LEU A 74 5.43 -3.57 -21.65
CA LEU A 74 6.87 -3.37 -21.81
C LEU A 74 7.69 -4.54 -21.26
N ASN A 75 7.15 -5.29 -20.30
CA ASN A 75 7.83 -6.43 -19.68
C ASN A 75 7.91 -7.66 -20.58
N ALA A 76 7.14 -7.72 -21.67
CA ALA A 76 7.18 -8.87 -22.58
C ALA A 76 8.57 -9.04 -23.24
N ASN A 77 9.30 -7.94 -23.44
CA ASN A 77 10.69 -8.00 -23.89
C ASN A 77 11.50 -6.75 -23.51
N LEU A 78 12.20 -6.80 -22.40
CA LEU A 78 13.00 -5.69 -21.89
C LEU A 78 14.26 -5.37 -22.73
N SER A 79 14.73 -6.31 -23.56
CA SER A 79 15.92 -6.07 -24.40
C SER A 79 15.65 -4.99 -25.46
N CYS A 80 14.39 -4.84 -25.89
CA CYS A 80 13.97 -3.81 -26.84
C CYS A 80 14.08 -2.38 -26.25
N LEU A 81 14.00 -2.25 -24.93
CA LEU A 81 14.18 -0.98 -24.24
C LEU A 81 15.65 -0.68 -23.91
N ALA A 82 16.51 -1.69 -23.89
CA ALA A 82 17.93 -1.54 -23.56
C ALA A 82 18.77 -1.13 -24.78
N SER A 83 18.41 -1.61 -25.97
CA SER A 83 19.09 -1.29 -27.22
C SER A 83 18.10 -1.34 -28.38
N GLN A 84 18.32 -0.46 -29.38
CA GLN A 84 17.49 -0.46 -30.59
C GLN A 84 17.72 -1.76 -31.40
N GLN A 85 16.66 -2.55 -31.50
CA GLN A 85 16.64 -3.81 -32.23
C GLN A 85 15.39 -3.87 -33.12
N LEU A 86 15.58 -3.77 -34.43
CA LEU A 86 14.49 -3.86 -35.41
C LEU A 86 14.30 -5.32 -35.84
N THR A 87 14.06 -6.21 -34.87
CA THR A 87 13.88 -7.65 -35.06
C THR A 87 12.44 -8.07 -34.74
N ALA A 88 12.04 -9.22 -35.22
CA ALA A 88 10.70 -9.78 -34.91
C ALA A 88 10.41 -9.87 -33.42
N ALA A 89 11.42 -10.05 -32.55
CA ALA A 89 11.27 -10.10 -31.11
C ALA A 89 10.87 -8.75 -30.49
N CYS A 90 11.14 -7.62 -31.15
CA CYS A 90 10.76 -6.27 -30.73
C CYS A 90 9.61 -5.67 -31.54
N GLN A 91 9.09 -6.42 -32.52
CA GLN A 91 7.92 -6.01 -33.28
C GLN A 91 6.68 -5.99 -32.37
N ILE A 92 5.92 -4.87 -32.40
CA ILE A 92 4.68 -4.67 -31.64
C ILE A 92 3.45 -4.56 -32.54
N GLY A 93 3.64 -4.49 -33.87
CA GLY A 93 2.52 -4.36 -34.78
C GLY A 93 2.90 -3.80 -36.13
N THR A 94 1.92 -3.24 -36.80
CA THR A 94 2.05 -2.61 -38.12
C THR A 94 1.36 -1.25 -38.15
N ALA A 95 1.77 -0.39 -39.05
CA ALA A 95 1.04 0.84 -39.34
C ALA A 95 0.98 1.11 -40.84
N THR A 96 -0.04 1.84 -41.25
CA THR A 96 -0.20 2.35 -42.62
C THR A 96 -0.43 3.85 -42.57
N ALA A 97 0.42 4.60 -43.21
CA ALA A 97 0.17 6.02 -43.50
C ALA A 97 -0.59 6.11 -44.83
N HIS A 98 -1.81 6.64 -44.78
CA HIS A 98 -2.66 6.89 -45.94
C HIS A 98 -2.32 8.26 -46.54
N SER A 99 -2.10 8.36 -47.81
CA SER A 99 -1.81 9.62 -48.49
C SER A 99 -2.49 9.73 -49.83
N THR A 100 -2.58 10.95 -50.37
CA THR A 100 -3.15 11.19 -51.70
C THR A 100 -2.31 10.62 -52.86
N VAL A 101 -1.04 10.27 -52.59
CA VAL A 101 -0.12 9.70 -53.57
C VAL A 101 0.09 8.18 -53.42
N GLY A 102 -0.62 7.58 -52.46
CA GLY A 102 -0.57 6.15 -52.17
C GLY A 102 -0.27 5.85 -50.70
N ASP A 103 -0.60 4.64 -50.29
CA ASP A 103 -0.45 4.16 -48.90
C ASP A 103 0.98 3.65 -48.68
N VAL A 104 1.51 3.93 -47.47
CA VAL A 104 2.79 3.41 -47.01
C VAL A 104 2.56 2.55 -45.78
N ALA A 105 2.61 1.24 -46.00
CA ALA A 105 2.57 0.28 -44.86
C ALA A 105 3.99 0.13 -44.29
N GLY A 106 4.08 -0.15 -43.00
CA GLY A 106 5.34 -0.39 -42.29
C GLY A 106 5.14 -1.18 -41.02
N THR A 107 6.25 -1.53 -40.38
CA THR A 107 6.29 -2.30 -39.15
C THR A 107 6.57 -1.38 -37.95
N LEU A 108 5.91 -1.64 -36.85
CA LEU A 108 6.13 -0.94 -35.58
C LEU A 108 7.01 -1.80 -34.66
N TYR A 109 8.09 -1.20 -34.17
CA TYR A 109 9.01 -1.84 -33.22
C TYR A 109 9.05 -1.04 -31.91
N LEU A 110 9.09 -1.76 -30.78
CA LEU A 110 9.43 -1.17 -29.50
C LEU A 110 10.94 -0.87 -29.48
N VAL A 111 11.31 0.35 -29.12
CA VAL A 111 12.71 0.81 -29.08
C VAL A 111 13.01 1.58 -27.79
N PRO A 112 14.29 1.81 -27.45
CA PRO A 112 14.67 2.62 -26.29
C PRO A 112 14.05 4.01 -26.31
N ALA A 113 13.80 4.52 -25.12
CA ALA A 113 13.35 5.89 -24.92
C ALA A 113 14.39 6.92 -25.42
N GLN A 114 13.92 8.04 -25.95
CA GLN A 114 14.73 9.21 -26.25
C GLN A 114 14.32 10.39 -25.37
N GLY A 115 15.28 11.17 -24.92
CA GLY A 115 15.01 12.35 -24.08
C GLY A 115 14.31 12.00 -22.76
N THR A 116 13.08 12.51 -22.58
CA THR A 116 12.25 12.32 -21.37
C THR A 116 11.16 11.26 -21.56
N ASP A 117 11.13 10.57 -22.70
CA ASP A 117 10.14 9.54 -22.97
C ASP A 117 10.29 8.33 -22.02
N ALA A 118 9.23 7.59 -21.83
CA ALA A 118 9.24 6.35 -21.06
C ALA A 118 9.63 5.14 -21.94
N ALA A 119 9.34 5.23 -23.22
CA ALA A 119 9.69 4.25 -24.26
C ALA A 119 9.65 4.94 -25.64
N GLY A 120 10.10 4.25 -26.68
CA GLY A 120 9.95 4.67 -28.06
C GLY A 120 9.25 3.61 -28.91
N ILE A 121 8.61 4.04 -29.98
CA ILE A 121 8.10 3.21 -31.05
C ILE A 121 8.78 3.66 -32.33
N GLU A 122 9.36 2.73 -33.08
CA GLU A 122 9.95 3.01 -34.40
C GLU A 122 9.01 2.49 -35.49
N PHE A 123 8.53 3.38 -36.33
CA PHE A 123 7.85 3.01 -37.58
C PHE A 123 8.89 2.81 -38.68
N VAL A 124 8.94 1.61 -39.21
CA VAL A 124 9.89 1.19 -40.27
C VAL A 124 9.12 0.92 -41.56
N PRO A 125 9.16 1.83 -42.55
CA PRO A 125 8.58 1.61 -43.87
C PRO A 125 9.36 0.54 -44.64
N PRO A 126 8.81 -0.03 -45.75
CA PRO A 126 9.42 -1.15 -46.46
C PRO A 126 10.69 -0.78 -47.25
N GLY A 127 11.06 0.49 -47.31
CA GLY A 127 12.29 0.94 -47.97
C GLY A 127 12.25 2.40 -48.44
N PRO A 128 13.30 2.85 -49.15
CA PRO A 128 13.38 4.21 -49.66
C PRO A 128 12.16 4.59 -50.50
N PRO A 129 11.77 5.90 -50.55
CA PRO A 129 12.53 7.04 -50.05
C PRO A 129 12.27 7.40 -48.58
N LEU A 130 11.42 6.67 -47.87
CA LEU A 130 11.07 7.00 -46.47
C LEU A 130 12.09 6.42 -45.49
N SER A 131 12.52 7.24 -44.55
CA SER A 131 13.34 6.83 -43.41
C SER A 131 12.46 6.35 -42.26
N ASN A 132 13.08 5.59 -41.33
CA ASN A 132 12.45 5.24 -40.09
C ASN A 132 12.00 6.48 -39.30
N GLN A 133 10.88 6.35 -38.59
CA GLN A 133 10.27 7.45 -37.83
C GLN A 133 10.13 7.06 -36.39
N TYR A 134 10.71 7.85 -35.49
CA TYR A 134 10.56 7.70 -34.05
C TYR A 134 9.27 8.32 -33.55
N ILE A 135 8.56 7.61 -32.69
CA ILE A 135 7.34 8.04 -32.00
C ILE A 135 7.63 7.93 -30.50
N GLY A 136 7.70 9.06 -29.81
CA GLY A 136 7.91 9.11 -28.37
C GLY A 136 6.70 8.58 -27.62
N VAL A 137 6.93 7.81 -26.56
CA VAL A 137 5.89 7.33 -25.64
C VAL A 137 6.15 7.89 -24.25
N SER A 138 5.23 8.66 -23.72
CA SER A 138 5.31 9.22 -22.38
C SER A 138 4.05 8.91 -21.56
N LEU A 139 4.18 9.06 -20.23
CA LEU A 139 3.07 8.91 -19.30
C LEU A 139 2.56 10.30 -18.90
N ASN A 140 1.27 10.49 -18.95
CA ASN A 140 0.62 11.67 -18.41
C ASN A 140 -0.14 11.31 -17.11
N PRO A 141 0.46 11.52 -15.93
CA PRO A 141 -0.18 11.17 -14.66
C PRO A 141 -1.34 12.09 -14.29
N ASN A 142 -1.44 13.26 -14.94
CA ASN A 142 -2.45 14.29 -14.66
C ASN A 142 -3.56 14.30 -15.72
N ALA A 143 -3.70 13.24 -16.51
CA ALA A 143 -4.73 13.17 -17.52
C ALA A 143 -6.14 13.14 -16.90
N PRO A 144 -7.14 13.76 -17.53
CA PRO A 144 -8.53 13.57 -17.12
C PRO A 144 -8.90 12.08 -17.10
N GLY A 145 -9.41 11.60 -15.99
CA GLY A 145 -9.73 10.17 -15.79
C GLY A 145 -8.58 9.31 -15.31
N GLY A 146 -7.40 9.88 -15.02
CA GLY A 146 -6.24 9.19 -14.46
C GLY A 146 -5.06 9.07 -15.40
N LEU A 147 -4.08 8.26 -15.03
CA LEU A 147 -2.87 8.00 -15.81
C LEU A 147 -3.20 7.49 -17.21
N ASN A 148 -2.69 8.14 -18.24
CA ASN A 148 -2.73 7.64 -19.62
C ASN A 148 -1.36 7.62 -20.29
N LEU A 149 -1.26 6.87 -21.38
CA LEU A 149 -0.14 6.90 -22.30
C LEU A 149 -0.38 7.97 -23.35
N THR A 150 0.66 8.75 -23.63
CA THR A 150 0.68 9.70 -24.74
C THR A 150 1.75 9.30 -25.72
N THR A 151 1.41 9.19 -27.01
CA THR A 151 2.37 9.04 -28.08
C THR A 151 2.54 10.34 -28.84
N THR A 152 3.77 10.72 -29.15
CA THR A 152 4.09 11.95 -29.88
C THR A 152 4.89 11.62 -31.13
N PHE A 153 4.28 11.88 -32.27
CA PHE A 153 4.90 11.75 -33.58
C PHE A 153 5.19 13.14 -34.12
N THR A 154 6.46 13.51 -34.23
CA THR A 154 6.92 14.84 -34.70
C THR A 154 7.62 14.73 -36.03
N ASN A 155 7.74 15.86 -36.71
CA ASN A 155 8.46 15.97 -37.97
C ASN A 155 7.96 14.99 -39.05
N ILE A 156 6.64 14.78 -39.08
CA ILE A 156 5.97 13.99 -40.10
C ILE A 156 6.34 14.56 -41.48
N PRO A 157 6.76 13.74 -42.46
CA PRO A 157 7.13 14.25 -43.78
C PRO A 157 6.02 15.12 -44.38
N GLY A 158 6.42 16.22 -45.06
CA GLY A 158 5.49 17.22 -45.61
C GLY A 158 4.75 16.73 -46.87
N VAL A 159 4.31 15.46 -46.89
CA VAL A 159 3.40 14.89 -47.89
C VAL A 159 1.97 14.94 -47.37
N GLN A 160 1.00 15.05 -48.25
CA GLN A 160 -0.40 15.10 -47.87
C GLN A 160 -0.88 13.74 -47.34
N ILE A 161 -0.76 13.55 -46.01
CA ILE A 161 -1.23 12.38 -45.30
C ILE A 161 -2.70 12.59 -44.94
N THR A 162 -3.56 11.66 -45.30
CA THR A 162 -5.00 11.69 -45.02
C THR A 162 -5.38 10.89 -43.81
N GLY A 163 -4.48 10.04 -43.29
CA GLY A 163 -4.73 9.27 -42.06
C GLY A 163 -3.62 8.34 -41.68
N PHE A 164 -3.74 7.76 -40.51
CA PHE A 164 -2.91 6.66 -40.04
C PHE A 164 -3.79 5.51 -39.55
N THR A 165 -3.47 4.28 -39.92
CA THR A 165 -4.03 3.08 -39.28
C THR A 165 -2.89 2.35 -38.60
N THR A 166 -3.00 2.15 -37.28
CA THR A 166 -2.04 1.38 -36.47
C THR A 166 -2.71 0.12 -35.94
N ASN A 167 -2.02 -1.00 -36.02
CA ASN A 167 -2.50 -2.27 -35.48
C ASN A 167 -1.45 -2.82 -34.50
N PHE A 168 -1.68 -2.63 -33.20
CA PHE A 168 -0.86 -3.22 -32.15
C PHE A 168 -1.28 -4.66 -31.92
N THR A 169 -0.33 -5.58 -31.95
CA THR A 169 -0.60 -7.02 -31.84
C THR A 169 0.10 -7.63 -30.62
N THR A 170 1.28 -8.17 -30.81
CA THR A 170 2.04 -8.87 -29.78
C THR A 170 3.47 -8.35 -29.71
N LEU A 171 4.05 -8.42 -28.52
CA LEU A 171 5.48 -8.28 -28.29
C LEU A 171 6.00 -9.62 -27.77
N ASN A 172 6.92 -10.23 -28.49
CA ASN A 172 7.49 -11.53 -28.13
C ASN A 172 6.40 -12.60 -27.83
N GLY A 173 5.36 -12.66 -28.67
CA GLY A 173 4.24 -13.62 -28.54
C GLY A 173 3.21 -13.31 -27.46
N GLN A 174 3.40 -12.24 -26.67
CA GLN A 174 2.41 -11.78 -25.67
C GLN A 174 1.65 -10.57 -26.20
N PRO A 175 0.34 -10.43 -25.92
CA PRO A 175 -0.41 -9.23 -26.30
C PRO A 175 0.31 -7.96 -25.84
N PHE A 176 0.55 -7.03 -26.77
CA PHE A 176 1.26 -5.79 -26.44
C PHE A 176 0.36 -4.83 -25.67
N THR A 177 -0.92 -4.73 -26.03
CA THR A 177 -1.85 -3.80 -25.38
C THR A 177 -2.70 -4.52 -24.36
N ARG A 178 -2.86 -3.93 -23.17
CA ARG A 178 -3.83 -4.32 -22.15
C ARG A 178 -4.92 -3.27 -22.07
N LEU A 179 -6.18 -3.72 -21.98
CA LEU A 179 -7.35 -2.86 -21.81
C LEU A 179 -7.56 -2.42 -20.36
N PRO A 180 -8.28 -1.30 -20.14
CA PRO A 180 -8.71 -0.88 -18.82
C PRO A 180 -9.48 -1.98 -18.08
N SER A 181 -9.36 -2.00 -16.75
CA SER A 181 -10.12 -2.94 -15.89
C SER A 181 -11.46 -2.38 -15.41
N SER A 182 -11.83 -1.17 -15.85
CA SER A 182 -13.16 -0.56 -15.65
C SER A 182 -14.06 -0.79 -16.88
N CYS A 183 -15.38 -0.80 -16.68
CA CYS A 183 -16.37 -0.83 -17.77
C CYS A 183 -16.94 0.55 -18.13
N SER A 184 -16.27 1.60 -17.71
CA SER A 184 -16.55 2.94 -18.21
C SER A 184 -16.10 3.08 -19.67
N ALA A 185 -16.69 3.99 -20.42
CA ALA A 185 -16.24 4.28 -21.78
C ALA A 185 -14.75 4.68 -21.78
N ALA A 186 -13.95 3.92 -22.51
CA ALA A 186 -12.51 4.12 -22.67
C ALA A 186 -12.29 5.02 -23.88
N THR A 187 -12.06 6.31 -23.65
CA THR A 187 -11.92 7.31 -24.70
C THR A 187 -10.46 7.66 -24.90
N SER A 188 -9.98 7.45 -26.12
CA SER A 188 -8.70 7.95 -26.63
C SER A 188 -8.93 9.17 -27.51
N SER A 189 -7.95 10.05 -27.60
CA SER A 189 -8.05 11.27 -28.43
C SER A 189 -6.72 11.53 -29.12
N PHE A 190 -6.74 12.32 -30.19
CA PHE A 190 -5.53 12.90 -30.73
C PHE A 190 -5.69 14.41 -31.00
N THR A 191 -4.55 15.08 -31.05
CA THR A 191 -4.42 16.44 -31.56
C THR A 191 -3.35 16.45 -32.66
N ALA A 192 -3.61 17.16 -33.73
CA ALA A 192 -2.66 17.36 -34.84
C ALA A 192 -2.36 18.85 -35.03
N THR A 193 -1.08 19.15 -35.31
CA THR A 193 -0.67 20.44 -35.86
C THR A 193 -0.28 20.24 -37.30
N TYR A 194 -0.45 21.26 -38.12
CA TYR A 194 -0.28 21.18 -39.56
C TYR A 194 0.85 22.08 -40.05
N TYR A 195 1.39 21.83 -41.23
CA TYR A 195 2.40 22.67 -41.89
C TYR A 195 1.82 23.99 -42.41
N GLY A 196 0.52 24.03 -42.73
CA GLY A 196 -0.19 25.22 -43.17
C GLY A 196 -0.64 26.13 -42.03
N ALA A 197 -1.42 27.16 -42.36
CA ALA A 197 -2.01 28.07 -41.38
C ALA A 197 -3.27 27.51 -40.69
N THR A 198 -3.61 26.28 -40.93
CA THR A 198 -4.77 25.59 -40.35
C THR A 198 -4.63 25.53 -38.82
N PRO A 199 -5.70 25.82 -38.06
CA PRO A 199 -5.71 25.62 -36.64
C PRO A 199 -5.50 24.13 -36.31
N THR A 200 -5.12 23.84 -35.07
CA THR A 200 -4.95 22.44 -34.61
C THR A 200 -6.24 21.65 -34.78
N GLY A 201 -6.13 20.46 -35.36
CA GLY A 201 -7.22 19.50 -35.46
C GLY A 201 -7.25 18.54 -34.28
N SER A 202 -8.42 18.00 -33.94
CA SER A 202 -8.54 17.00 -32.91
C SER A 202 -9.77 16.11 -33.10
N ALA A 203 -9.64 14.84 -32.71
CA ALA A 203 -10.76 13.91 -32.64
C ALA A 203 -10.60 12.92 -31.48
N SER A 204 -11.68 12.22 -31.17
CA SER A 204 -11.68 11.15 -30.17
C SER A 204 -12.43 9.94 -30.66
N GLY A 205 -11.98 8.76 -30.19
CA GLY A 205 -12.62 7.49 -30.40
C GLY A 205 -12.76 6.72 -29.10
N SER A 206 -13.86 6.02 -28.93
CA SER A 206 -14.12 5.29 -27.69
C SER A 206 -14.62 3.89 -27.94
N PHE A 207 -14.37 3.02 -26.99
CA PHE A 207 -14.99 1.70 -26.85
C PHE A 207 -15.36 1.48 -25.39
N THR A 208 -16.22 0.50 -25.11
CA THR A 208 -16.60 0.17 -23.73
C THR A 208 -16.07 -1.23 -23.40
N PRO A 209 -15.16 -1.37 -22.42
CA PRO A 209 -14.77 -2.68 -21.92
C PRO A 209 -15.96 -3.43 -21.32
N THR A 210 -15.93 -4.74 -21.42
CA THR A 210 -17.00 -5.63 -20.95
C THR A 210 -16.48 -6.64 -19.95
N GLY A 211 -17.38 -7.30 -19.19
CA GLY A 211 -17.01 -8.38 -18.29
C GLY A 211 -16.31 -7.95 -16.99
N CYS A 212 -16.38 -6.68 -16.59
CA CYS A 212 -15.73 -6.20 -15.36
C CYS A 212 -16.22 -6.91 -14.09
N ALA A 213 -17.48 -7.31 -14.04
CA ALA A 213 -18.03 -8.03 -12.89
C ALA A 213 -17.41 -9.43 -12.70
N SER A 214 -16.86 -10.01 -13.77
CA SER A 214 -16.19 -11.31 -13.74
C SER A 214 -14.68 -11.23 -13.49
N LEU A 215 -14.09 -10.03 -13.45
CA LEU A 215 -12.69 -9.89 -13.11
C LEU A 215 -12.46 -10.27 -11.65
N PRO A 216 -11.51 -11.19 -11.37
CA PRO A 216 -11.16 -11.50 -9.98
C PRO A 216 -10.58 -10.26 -9.30
N TYR A 217 -10.81 -10.16 -7.99
CA TYR A 217 -10.23 -9.11 -7.16
C TYR A 217 -10.10 -9.60 -5.73
N ALA A 218 -8.89 -9.93 -5.31
CA ALA A 218 -8.60 -10.51 -4.01
C ALA A 218 -7.26 -10.01 -3.43
N PRO A 219 -7.12 -8.69 -3.21
CA PRO A 219 -5.88 -8.13 -2.68
C PRO A 219 -5.57 -8.70 -1.30
N ALA A 220 -4.32 -9.08 -1.07
CA ALA A 220 -3.82 -9.53 0.23
C ALA A 220 -2.98 -8.42 0.88
N LEU A 221 -3.04 -8.38 2.22
CA LEU A 221 -2.34 -7.38 3.04
C LEU A 221 -1.35 -8.07 3.96
N SER A 222 -0.18 -7.48 4.13
CA SER A 222 0.79 -7.81 5.19
C SER A 222 1.24 -6.54 5.90
N ALA A 223 1.66 -6.67 7.16
CA ALA A 223 2.24 -5.56 7.91
C ALA A 223 3.33 -6.05 8.85
N THR A 224 4.39 -5.26 8.97
CA THR A 224 5.53 -5.55 9.84
C THR A 224 5.94 -4.31 10.61
N GLU A 225 6.07 -4.44 11.91
CA GLU A 225 6.68 -3.47 12.80
C GLU A 225 8.09 -3.92 13.15
N THR A 226 9.09 -3.08 12.91
CA THR A 226 10.46 -3.34 13.34
C THR A 226 10.85 -2.28 14.36
N LYS A 227 10.85 -2.67 15.64
CA LYS A 227 11.21 -1.79 16.75
C LYS A 227 12.72 -1.49 16.73
N ASP A 228 13.09 -0.27 17.03
CA ASP A 228 14.49 0.11 17.20
C ASP A 228 15.12 -0.63 18.40
N HIS A 229 16.41 -0.85 18.33
CA HIS A 229 17.14 -1.51 19.42
C HIS A 229 17.16 -0.67 20.69
N LYS A 230 17.12 0.65 20.55
CA LYS A 230 17.04 1.59 21.67
C LYS A 230 15.78 2.43 21.55
N GLY A 231 15.10 2.67 22.67
CA GLY A 231 13.85 3.43 22.68
C GLY A 231 12.63 2.63 22.18
N ASN A 232 11.57 3.34 21.84
CA ASN A 232 10.29 2.78 21.37
C ASN A 232 9.99 3.12 19.91
N GLY A 233 10.93 3.75 19.19
CA GLY A 233 10.79 4.05 17.78
C GLY A 233 10.58 2.79 16.96
N VAL A 234 9.78 2.88 15.89
CA VAL A 234 9.45 1.75 15.03
C VAL A 234 9.46 2.16 13.56
N THR A 235 9.96 1.26 12.72
CA THR A 235 9.75 1.27 11.28
C THR A 235 8.54 0.40 10.98
N LEU A 236 7.58 0.96 10.24
CA LEU A 236 6.35 0.27 9.84
C LEU A 236 6.40 -0.04 8.35
N ALA A 237 6.20 -1.30 7.99
CA ALA A 237 6.11 -1.71 6.60
C ALA A 237 4.74 -2.34 6.31
N PHE A 238 4.16 -1.96 5.17
CA PHE A 238 2.97 -2.58 4.59
C PHE A 238 3.34 -3.24 3.26
N GLY A 239 2.77 -4.41 3.01
CA GLY A 239 2.82 -5.06 1.71
C GLY A 239 1.40 -5.36 1.23
N ILE A 240 1.09 -4.97 0.01
CA ILE A 240 -0.15 -5.30 -0.70
C ILE A 240 0.25 -6.17 -1.87
N THR A 241 -0.43 -7.29 -2.08
CA THR A 241 -0.20 -8.18 -3.22
C THR A 241 -1.50 -8.52 -3.93
N GLN A 242 -1.43 -8.63 -5.26
CA GLN A 242 -2.53 -9.03 -6.14
C GLN A 242 -2.02 -9.98 -7.23
N ALA A 243 -2.88 -10.81 -7.81
CA ALA A 243 -2.52 -11.58 -8.99
C ALA A 243 -2.51 -10.70 -10.25
N ALA A 244 -1.68 -11.05 -11.23
CA ALA A 244 -1.50 -10.25 -12.47
C ALA A 244 -2.78 -10.12 -13.31
N ASN A 245 -3.70 -11.09 -13.18
CA ASN A 245 -4.98 -11.15 -13.91
C ASN A 245 -6.15 -10.53 -13.15
N GLU A 246 -5.91 -9.92 -11.99
CA GLU A 246 -6.95 -9.22 -11.22
C GLU A 246 -7.23 -7.82 -11.76
N ALA A 247 -8.40 -7.29 -11.42
CA ALA A 247 -8.74 -5.89 -11.65
C ALA A 247 -7.74 -4.99 -10.91
N ALA A 248 -7.31 -3.89 -11.52
CA ALA A 248 -6.48 -2.91 -10.84
C ALA A 248 -7.26 -2.25 -9.68
N SER A 249 -6.56 -1.86 -8.62
CA SER A 249 -7.14 -1.09 -7.53
C SER A 249 -7.41 0.35 -7.95
N ARG A 250 -8.61 0.87 -7.63
CA ARG A 250 -8.98 2.29 -7.78
C ARG A 250 -8.76 3.06 -6.49
N ALA A 251 -9.09 2.44 -5.36
CA ALA A 251 -8.90 3.05 -4.05
C ALA A 251 -8.33 2.04 -3.05
N ILE A 252 -7.46 2.55 -2.17
CA ILE A 252 -6.80 1.77 -1.12
C ILE A 252 -6.90 2.56 0.17
N ALA A 253 -7.48 1.99 1.21
CA ALA A 253 -7.47 2.55 2.55
C ALA A 253 -6.82 1.57 3.53
N LEU A 254 -5.77 2.01 4.22
CA LEU A 254 -5.01 1.22 5.18
C LEU A 254 -5.21 1.78 6.58
N LYS A 255 -5.63 0.96 7.52
CA LYS A 255 -5.69 1.31 8.92
C LYS A 255 -4.38 0.98 9.60
N LEU A 256 -3.81 1.93 10.33
CA LEU A 256 -2.60 1.70 11.11
C LEU A 256 -2.84 0.64 12.19
N PRO A 257 -1.83 -0.20 12.49
CA PRO A 257 -1.92 -1.19 13.56
C PRO A 257 -2.27 -0.56 14.92
N GLY A 258 -3.05 -1.28 15.72
CA GLY A 258 -3.28 -0.88 17.10
C GLY A 258 -1.99 -0.91 17.93
N GLY A 259 -1.89 -0.04 18.94
CA GLY A 259 -0.71 0.03 19.82
C GLY A 259 0.46 0.84 19.27
N LEU A 260 0.31 1.44 18.10
CA LEU A 260 1.21 2.47 17.59
C LEU A 260 0.89 3.83 18.23
N GLY A 261 1.92 4.53 18.67
CA GLY A 261 1.87 5.95 18.99
C GLY A 261 2.42 6.76 17.82
N ILE A 262 1.83 7.93 17.55
CA ILE A 262 2.36 8.89 16.57
C ILE A 262 3.38 9.77 17.29
N ASN A 263 4.53 9.99 16.71
CA ASN A 263 5.55 10.90 17.23
C ASN A 263 5.28 12.33 16.72
N LEU A 264 4.31 12.99 17.31
CA LEU A 264 3.89 14.33 16.92
C LEU A 264 5.05 15.34 16.85
N ALA A 265 6.05 15.21 17.72
CA ALA A 265 7.20 16.13 17.72
C ALA A 265 8.06 16.00 16.45
N ALA A 266 8.16 14.78 15.88
CA ALA A 266 8.85 14.56 14.62
C ALA A 266 8.00 14.96 13.42
N ASP A 267 6.68 14.71 13.49
CA ASP A 267 5.81 14.80 12.32
C ASP A 267 5.24 16.22 12.11
N VAL A 268 5.07 17.02 13.18
CA VAL A 268 4.47 18.38 13.09
C VAL A 268 5.26 19.32 12.17
N THR A 269 6.57 19.17 12.08
CA THR A 269 7.42 19.97 11.20
C THR A 269 7.14 19.74 9.71
N CYS A 270 6.53 18.61 9.37
CA CYS A 270 6.16 18.24 8.01
C CYS A 270 4.77 18.77 7.62
N LEU A 271 3.97 19.21 8.60
CA LEU A 271 2.56 19.61 8.44
C LEU A 271 2.40 21.14 8.40
N THR A 272 3.31 21.82 7.72
CA THR A 272 3.36 23.29 7.66
C THR A 272 2.50 23.91 6.55
N GLY A 273 1.87 23.08 5.71
CA GLY A 273 1.07 23.53 4.56
C GLY A 273 1.90 24.00 3.36
N SER A 274 3.21 24.07 3.46
CA SER A 274 4.12 24.47 2.38
C SER A 274 4.50 23.26 1.51
N GLY A 275 3.63 22.81 0.68
CA GLY A 275 3.75 21.95 -0.54
C GLY A 275 4.75 20.78 -0.61
N SER A 276 5.93 20.85 -0.06
CA SER A 276 7.00 19.86 -0.29
C SER A 276 7.06 18.70 0.72
N GLY A 277 6.37 18.79 1.87
CA GLY A 277 6.36 17.73 2.87
C GLY A 277 7.74 17.20 3.28
N CYS A 278 7.79 16.32 4.28
CA CYS A 278 9.03 15.62 4.64
C CYS A 278 9.02 14.21 4.11
N VAL A 279 10.14 13.72 3.58
CA VAL A 279 10.29 12.30 3.27
C VAL A 279 10.27 11.50 4.57
N VAL A 280 9.29 10.63 4.68
CA VAL A 280 9.06 9.77 5.87
C VAL A 280 9.24 8.28 5.56
N GLY A 281 9.54 7.94 4.31
CA GLY A 281 9.70 6.54 3.92
C GLY A 281 9.99 6.32 2.46
N THR A 282 9.88 5.05 2.07
CA THR A 282 10.10 4.58 0.70
C THR A 282 8.94 3.70 0.24
N ALA A 283 8.78 3.63 -1.07
CA ALA A 283 7.81 2.75 -1.72
C ALA A 283 8.49 1.94 -2.83
N THR A 284 8.03 0.71 -3.02
CA THR A 284 8.35 -0.10 -4.20
C THR A 284 7.08 -0.73 -4.72
N ALA A 285 6.95 -0.84 -6.03
CA ALA A 285 5.82 -1.53 -6.64
C ALA A 285 6.31 -2.44 -7.76
N MET A 286 5.48 -3.42 -8.11
CA MET A 286 5.70 -4.30 -9.26
C MET A 286 4.42 -4.33 -10.09
N SER A 287 4.61 -4.27 -11.40
CA SER A 287 3.53 -4.40 -12.39
C SER A 287 3.91 -5.47 -13.41
N PRO A 288 2.97 -6.25 -13.92
CA PRO A 288 3.25 -7.18 -15.01
C PRO A 288 3.54 -6.48 -16.34
N LEU A 289 3.23 -5.18 -16.45
CA LEU A 289 3.35 -4.42 -17.71
C LEU A 289 4.52 -3.44 -17.73
N VAL A 290 4.98 -3.00 -16.55
CA VAL A 290 5.99 -1.93 -16.40
C VAL A 290 7.28 -2.52 -15.85
N PRO A 291 8.45 -2.16 -16.41
CA PRO A 291 9.74 -2.63 -15.90
C PRO A 291 9.89 -2.38 -14.39
N SER A 292 10.32 -3.40 -13.64
CA SER A 292 10.43 -3.33 -12.17
C SER A 292 11.36 -2.21 -11.69
N ALA A 293 12.40 -1.89 -12.46
CA ALA A 293 13.32 -0.79 -12.18
C ALA A 293 12.62 0.57 -12.06
N ALA A 294 11.55 0.78 -12.85
CA ALA A 294 10.79 2.03 -12.88
C ALA A 294 9.99 2.30 -11.59
N LEU A 295 9.57 1.24 -10.90
CA LEU A 295 8.75 1.30 -9.70
C LEU A 295 9.52 0.89 -8.42
N SER A 296 10.86 0.84 -8.48
CA SER A 296 11.70 0.37 -7.36
C SER A 296 12.17 1.46 -6.41
N LYS A 297 12.06 2.75 -6.79
CA LYS A 297 12.65 3.89 -6.05
C LYS A 297 11.61 4.96 -5.71
N GLY A 298 10.43 4.54 -5.23
CA GLY A 298 9.42 5.48 -4.76
C GLY A 298 9.78 6.11 -3.43
N THR A 299 9.46 7.38 -3.26
CA THR A 299 9.53 8.11 -1.99
C THR A 299 8.15 8.25 -1.37
N VAL A 300 8.11 8.25 -0.04
CA VAL A 300 6.89 8.52 0.72
C VAL A 300 7.11 9.78 1.53
N SER A 301 6.26 10.79 1.29
CA SER A 301 6.35 12.09 1.97
C SER A 301 5.08 12.38 2.78
N LEU A 302 5.25 12.91 3.98
CA LEU A 302 4.18 13.44 4.81
C LEU A 302 4.07 14.94 4.58
N GLY A 303 2.89 15.43 4.29
CA GLY A 303 2.63 16.84 3.99
C GLY A 303 1.22 17.27 4.40
N GLY A 304 0.74 18.36 3.84
CA GLY A 304 -0.54 18.95 4.19
C GLY A 304 -0.48 19.76 5.49
N THR A 305 -1.59 19.84 6.19
CA THR A 305 -1.71 20.57 7.47
C THR A 305 -2.03 19.58 8.60
N ALA A 306 -1.89 20.02 9.84
CA ALA A 306 -2.27 19.19 10.99
C ALA A 306 -3.76 18.80 11.01
N ALA A 307 -4.64 19.61 10.39
CA ALA A 307 -6.06 19.30 10.26
C ALA A 307 -6.38 18.37 9.07
N ALA A 308 -5.55 18.41 8.03
CA ALA A 308 -5.69 17.62 6.82
C ALA A 308 -4.31 17.11 6.35
N PRO A 309 -3.71 16.16 7.07
CA PRO A 309 -2.43 15.60 6.69
C PRO A 309 -2.57 14.71 5.47
N THR A 310 -1.53 14.71 4.62
CA THR A 310 -1.47 13.91 3.40
C THR A 310 -0.22 13.03 3.39
N LEU A 311 -0.34 11.85 2.82
CA LEU A 311 0.77 10.96 2.54
C LEU A 311 0.91 10.81 1.02
N THR A 312 2.03 11.27 0.48
CA THR A 312 2.28 11.23 -0.97
C THR A 312 3.29 10.15 -1.29
N ILE A 313 2.96 9.25 -2.20
CA ILE A 313 3.88 8.27 -2.78
C ILE A 313 4.26 8.77 -4.16
N ALA A 314 5.54 9.00 -4.44
CA ALA A 314 6.02 9.49 -5.72
C ALA A 314 7.09 8.56 -6.28
N PHE A 315 6.87 8.04 -7.48
CA PHE A 315 7.87 7.31 -8.27
C PHE A 315 8.58 8.29 -9.22
N PRO A 316 9.88 8.12 -9.46
CA PRO A 316 10.64 9.04 -10.29
C PRO A 316 10.31 8.92 -11.78
N ALA A 317 10.77 9.92 -12.55
CA ALA A 317 10.78 9.84 -14.02
C ALA A 317 11.53 8.57 -14.49
N PRO A 318 11.18 8.03 -15.70
CA PRO A 318 10.26 8.62 -16.67
C PRO A 318 8.78 8.35 -16.39
N PHE A 319 8.44 7.51 -15.41
CA PHE A 319 7.04 7.16 -15.13
C PHE A 319 6.34 8.21 -14.24
N ALA A 320 7.05 8.88 -13.36
CA ALA A 320 6.59 10.03 -12.56
C ALA A 320 5.21 9.88 -11.89
N ILE A 321 4.85 8.64 -11.49
CA ILE A 321 3.54 8.35 -10.90
C ILE A 321 3.49 8.88 -9.48
N THR A 322 2.46 9.66 -9.17
CA THR A 322 2.23 10.20 -7.82
C THR A 322 0.86 9.77 -7.30
N LEU A 323 0.82 9.20 -6.10
CA LEU A 323 -0.40 8.85 -5.38
C LEU A 323 -0.51 9.74 -4.15
N VAL A 324 -1.63 10.44 -4.00
CA VAL A 324 -1.89 11.29 -2.82
C VAL A 324 -2.93 10.62 -1.95
N GLY A 325 -2.59 10.35 -0.72
CA GLY A 325 -3.46 9.75 0.29
C GLY A 325 -3.80 10.73 1.41
N ASN A 326 -5.04 10.69 1.87
CA ASN A 326 -5.50 11.46 3.01
C ASN A 326 -5.26 10.66 4.30
N VAL A 327 -4.68 11.30 5.30
CA VAL A 327 -4.42 10.69 6.62
C VAL A 327 -5.48 11.16 7.61
N SER A 328 -6.22 10.24 8.21
CA SER A 328 -7.20 10.58 9.26
C SER A 328 -6.58 10.51 10.65
N LEU A 329 -7.10 11.29 11.60
CA LEU A 329 -6.72 11.23 13.01
C LEU A 329 -7.05 9.86 13.65
N ALA A 330 -7.96 9.09 13.05
CA ALA A 330 -8.27 7.72 13.47
C ALA A 330 -7.22 6.70 13.01
N GLY A 331 -6.13 7.15 12.37
CA GLY A 331 -5.04 6.30 11.91
C GLY A 331 -5.37 5.52 10.62
N THR A 332 -6.15 6.10 9.73
CA THR A 332 -6.39 5.54 8.39
C THR A 332 -5.70 6.39 7.35
N VAL A 333 -4.99 5.77 6.42
CA VAL A 333 -4.44 6.40 5.23
C VAL A 333 -5.25 5.92 4.03
N ALA A 334 -5.91 6.83 3.31
CA ALA A 334 -6.77 6.51 2.17
C ALA A 334 -6.25 7.18 0.89
N PHE A 335 -5.96 6.37 -0.12
CA PHE A 335 -5.63 6.77 -1.48
C PHE A 335 -6.90 6.58 -2.34
N PRO A 336 -7.65 7.65 -2.62
CA PRO A 336 -8.95 7.53 -3.31
C PRO A 336 -8.81 7.30 -4.81
N ASP A 337 -7.69 7.74 -5.40
CA ASP A 337 -7.46 7.78 -6.84
C ASP A 337 -6.16 7.05 -7.17
N VAL A 338 -6.22 5.74 -7.30
CA VAL A 338 -5.12 4.91 -7.80
C VAL A 338 -5.36 4.67 -9.29
N PRO A 339 -4.37 4.96 -10.16
CA PRO A 339 -4.50 4.74 -11.60
C PRO A 339 -4.82 3.30 -11.95
N ASP A 340 -5.49 3.07 -13.09
CA ASP A 340 -5.79 1.73 -13.62
C ASP A 340 -4.52 1.06 -14.18
N VAL A 341 -3.58 0.80 -13.27
CA VAL A 341 -2.34 0.05 -13.54
C VAL A 341 -2.38 -1.24 -12.74
N PRO A 342 -2.27 -2.40 -13.38
CA PRO A 342 -2.22 -3.66 -12.63
C PRO A 342 -0.92 -3.69 -11.80
N LEU A 343 -1.07 -3.81 -10.49
CA LEU A 343 0.04 -3.96 -9.56
C LEU A 343 0.00 -5.37 -8.95
N THR A 344 1.09 -6.11 -9.08
CA THR A 344 1.25 -7.39 -8.39
C THR A 344 1.76 -7.22 -6.97
N SER A 345 2.45 -6.12 -6.69
CA SER A 345 2.79 -5.73 -5.33
C SER A 345 2.93 -4.22 -5.18
N LEU A 346 2.63 -3.72 -3.99
CA LEU A 346 2.97 -2.37 -3.52
C LEU A 346 3.47 -2.51 -2.08
N ASN A 347 4.73 -2.13 -1.85
CA ASN A 347 5.34 -2.16 -0.52
C ASN A 347 5.66 -0.73 -0.08
N LEU A 348 5.24 -0.39 1.12
CA LEU A 348 5.49 0.90 1.77
C LEU A 348 6.32 0.66 3.02
N THR A 349 7.39 1.42 3.20
CA THR A 349 8.20 1.42 4.43
C THR A 349 8.22 2.82 5.01
N LEU A 350 7.62 3.00 6.18
CA LEU A 350 7.52 4.27 6.89
C LEU A 350 8.54 4.29 8.03
N THR A 351 9.46 5.21 7.98
CA THR A 351 10.53 5.39 8.98
C THR A 351 10.31 6.64 9.82
N GLY A 352 10.19 7.78 9.18
CA GLY A 352 9.97 9.09 9.76
C GLY A 352 10.94 10.14 9.23
N PRO A 353 10.65 11.41 9.46
CA PRO A 353 11.41 12.53 8.91
C PRO A 353 12.76 12.71 9.59
N ASN A 354 13.76 13.17 8.84
CA ASN A 354 15.05 13.65 9.36
C ASN A 354 15.77 12.66 10.31
N GLY A 355 15.66 11.35 10.04
CA GLY A 355 16.26 10.31 10.88
C GLY A 355 15.53 10.03 12.20
N GLN A 356 14.45 10.76 12.50
CA GLN A 356 13.56 10.47 13.61
C GLN A 356 12.50 9.43 13.22
N LYS A 357 11.89 8.77 14.19
CA LYS A 357 10.80 7.83 13.90
C LYS A 357 9.45 8.54 13.95
N ALA A 358 8.64 8.35 12.90
CA ALA A 358 7.25 8.83 12.87
C ALA A 358 6.36 8.10 13.87
N PHE A 359 6.71 6.86 14.22
CA PHE A 359 5.90 6.02 15.08
C PHE A 359 6.69 5.47 16.26
N THR A 360 5.96 5.19 17.34
CA THR A 360 6.43 4.41 18.50
C THR A 360 5.56 3.18 18.67
N THR A 361 6.10 2.11 19.27
CA THR A 361 5.36 0.88 19.54
C THR A 361 5.52 0.46 21.00
N ASN A 362 4.43 -0.06 21.57
CA ASN A 362 4.44 -0.78 22.85
C ASN A 362 4.60 -2.30 22.66
N CYS A 363 4.77 -2.76 21.42
CA CYS A 363 4.91 -4.17 21.06
C CYS A 363 3.69 -5.04 21.43
N THR A 364 2.52 -4.47 21.63
CA THR A 364 1.29 -5.24 21.89
C THR A 364 0.84 -5.94 20.60
N PRO A 365 0.44 -7.23 20.65
CA PRO A 365 -0.12 -7.91 19.48
C PRO A 365 -1.27 -7.11 18.88
N SER A 366 -1.23 -6.93 17.57
CA SER A 366 -2.22 -6.13 16.85
C SER A 366 -2.50 -6.69 15.46
N THR A 367 -3.61 -6.26 14.89
CA THR A 367 -3.98 -6.48 13.50
C THR A 367 -4.11 -5.14 12.79
N THR A 368 -3.96 -5.17 11.50
CA THR A 368 -4.29 -4.05 10.61
C THR A 368 -5.30 -4.50 9.58
N THR A 369 -6.06 -3.57 9.04
CA THR A 369 -7.06 -3.83 8.01
C THR A 369 -6.81 -2.93 6.81
N GLY A 370 -7.05 -3.45 5.63
CA GLY A 370 -7.09 -2.69 4.38
C GLY A 370 -8.46 -2.83 3.73
N THR A 371 -9.00 -1.74 3.25
CA THR A 371 -10.18 -1.72 2.37
C THR A 371 -9.71 -1.35 0.98
N PHE A 372 -10.04 -2.17 0.01
CA PHE A 372 -9.60 -2.06 -1.37
C PHE A 372 -10.82 -1.98 -2.28
N THR A 373 -10.81 -1.06 -3.22
CA THR A 373 -11.86 -0.96 -4.24
C THR A 373 -11.21 -1.05 -5.61
N SER A 374 -11.67 -1.98 -6.45
CA SER A 374 -11.16 -2.15 -7.80
C SER A 374 -11.67 -1.08 -8.76
N GLN A 375 -11.05 -0.96 -9.93
CA GLN A 375 -11.55 -0.14 -11.04
C GLN A 375 -12.92 -0.61 -11.52
N SER A 376 -13.22 -1.92 -11.38
CA SER A 376 -14.54 -2.49 -11.68
C SER A 376 -15.60 -2.21 -10.60
N GLY A 377 -15.25 -1.51 -9.50
CA GLY A 377 -16.18 -1.15 -8.42
C GLY A 377 -16.35 -2.20 -7.32
N VAL A 378 -15.65 -3.33 -7.39
CA VAL A 378 -15.72 -4.38 -6.36
C VAL A 378 -14.91 -3.95 -5.14
N SER A 379 -15.51 -4.00 -3.94
CA SER A 379 -14.80 -3.71 -2.69
C SER A 379 -14.45 -4.99 -1.93
N LYS A 380 -13.25 -5.04 -1.36
CA LYS A 380 -12.73 -6.14 -0.55
C LYS A 380 -12.02 -5.60 0.70
N ASN A 381 -12.17 -6.32 1.79
CA ASN A 381 -11.41 -6.08 3.02
C ASN A 381 -10.39 -7.19 3.20
N ALA A 382 -9.16 -6.81 3.56
CA ALA A 382 -8.12 -7.73 3.99
C ALA A 382 -7.68 -7.37 5.41
N THR A 383 -7.39 -8.39 6.21
CA THR A 383 -6.87 -8.23 7.57
C THR A 383 -5.57 -8.97 7.69
N ALA A 384 -4.57 -8.33 8.29
CA ALA A 384 -3.27 -8.93 8.55
C ALA A 384 -2.91 -8.87 10.03
N THR A 385 -2.39 -9.96 10.57
CA THR A 385 -1.69 -9.95 11.85
C THR A 385 -0.34 -9.28 11.66
N VAL A 386 -0.01 -8.31 12.51
CA VAL A 386 1.24 -7.56 12.41
C VAL A 386 2.41 -8.41 12.89
N THR A 387 3.37 -8.65 12.00
CA THR A 387 4.65 -9.24 12.36
C THR A 387 5.49 -8.23 13.13
N ARG A 388 5.99 -8.60 14.32
CA ARG A 388 6.72 -7.69 15.20
C ARG A 388 8.16 -8.14 15.39
N ASN A 389 9.08 -7.39 14.78
CA ASN A 389 10.51 -7.63 14.91
C ASN A 389 11.10 -6.82 16.07
N ASN A 390 12.10 -7.38 16.74
CA ASN A 390 12.84 -6.77 17.85
C ASN A 390 11.98 -6.48 19.10
N CYS A 391 10.73 -6.89 19.12
CA CYS A 391 9.86 -6.80 20.29
C CYS A 391 10.22 -7.91 21.29
N PRO A 392 10.06 -7.67 22.61
CA PRO A 392 10.17 -8.73 23.60
C PRO A 392 9.13 -9.83 23.32
N THR A 393 9.50 -11.06 23.65
CA THR A 393 8.60 -12.21 23.52
C THR A 393 8.38 -12.87 24.86
N ALA A 394 7.24 -13.53 25.02
CA ALA A 394 6.93 -14.32 26.18
C ALA A 394 6.37 -15.69 25.77
N SER A 395 6.63 -16.68 26.60
CA SER A 395 6.02 -18.00 26.51
C SER A 395 5.72 -18.52 27.92
N GLY A 396 4.82 -19.46 28.05
CA GLY A 396 4.49 -19.99 29.36
C GLY A 396 3.73 -21.29 29.32
N SER A 397 3.58 -21.90 30.49
CA SER A 397 2.74 -23.06 30.75
C SER A 397 2.07 -22.92 32.12
N LEU A 398 0.85 -23.41 32.22
CA LEU A 398 0.06 -23.43 33.43
C LEU A 398 -0.44 -24.85 33.66
N SER A 399 -0.30 -25.35 34.86
CA SER A 399 -0.71 -26.71 35.23
C SER A 399 -1.22 -26.78 36.68
N GLY A 400 -1.82 -27.88 37.06
CA GLY A 400 -2.23 -28.18 38.42
C GLY A 400 -3.49 -27.47 38.91
N LEU A 401 -4.21 -26.75 38.01
CA LEU A 401 -5.47 -26.05 38.34
C LEU A 401 -6.57 -27.05 38.77
N ALA A 402 -6.73 -28.15 38.05
CA ALA A 402 -7.74 -29.14 38.39
C ALA A 402 -7.45 -29.82 39.75
N ALA A 403 -6.18 -29.90 40.15
CA ALA A 403 -5.75 -30.44 41.42
C ALA A 403 -5.76 -29.45 42.61
N GLY A 404 -5.99 -28.15 42.36
CA GLY A 404 -5.93 -27.12 43.40
C GLY A 404 -4.52 -26.62 43.72
N TYR A 405 -3.53 -27.02 42.93
CA TYR A 405 -2.11 -26.66 43.13
C TYR A 405 -1.54 -25.99 41.85
N PRO A 406 -1.97 -24.78 41.56
CA PRO A 406 -1.58 -24.09 40.31
C PRO A 406 -0.06 -23.88 40.27
N LYS A 407 0.53 -24.20 39.14
CA LYS A 407 1.94 -23.96 38.81
C LYS A 407 2.01 -23.21 37.50
N LEU A 408 2.57 -22.01 37.52
CA LEU A 408 2.76 -21.15 36.34
C LEU A 408 4.26 -21.02 36.07
N ARG A 409 4.67 -21.29 34.86
CA ARG A 409 6.00 -20.98 34.35
C ARG A 409 5.85 -20.01 33.20
N VAL A 410 6.50 -18.84 33.28
CA VAL A 410 6.56 -17.87 32.19
C VAL A 410 8.01 -17.50 31.91
N LYS A 411 8.38 -17.46 30.65
CA LYS A 411 9.70 -17.05 30.16
C LYS A 411 9.54 -15.75 29.38
N ALA A 412 10.24 -14.72 29.80
CA ALA A 412 10.39 -13.45 29.08
C ALA A 412 11.72 -13.43 28.36
N THR A 413 11.74 -13.00 27.10
CA THR A 413 12.96 -12.86 26.31
C THR A 413 12.97 -11.47 25.66
N GLN A 414 14.10 -10.77 25.74
CA GLN A 414 14.27 -9.47 25.07
C GLN A 414 14.13 -9.60 23.56
N GLY A 415 13.71 -8.56 22.88
CA GLY A 415 13.78 -8.49 21.42
C GLY A 415 15.24 -8.50 20.94
N LYS A 416 15.48 -8.96 19.71
CA LYS A 416 16.82 -9.03 19.10
C LYS A 416 17.50 -7.66 19.18
N GLY A 417 18.69 -7.61 19.80
CA GLY A 417 19.45 -6.37 19.97
C GLY A 417 18.81 -5.32 20.90
N GLY A 418 17.63 -5.62 21.49
CA GLY A 418 16.88 -4.69 22.33
C GLY A 418 17.43 -4.50 23.74
N THR A 419 16.77 -3.65 24.51
CA THR A 419 17.12 -3.37 25.92
C THR A 419 16.94 -4.64 26.77
N LYS A 420 17.96 -4.96 27.59
CA LYS A 420 17.87 -6.07 28.54
C LYS A 420 16.73 -5.87 29.54
N ILE A 421 16.12 -6.98 29.94
CA ILE A 421 14.98 -7.01 30.86
C ILE A 421 15.47 -6.67 32.27
N ALA A 422 15.03 -5.55 32.81
CA ALA A 422 15.32 -5.09 34.17
C ALA A 422 14.19 -5.42 35.16
N SER A 423 12.97 -5.59 34.66
CA SER A 423 11.79 -5.94 35.48
C SER A 423 10.79 -6.77 34.68
N VAL A 424 10.02 -7.56 35.41
CA VAL A 424 8.89 -8.34 34.88
C VAL A 424 7.72 -8.19 35.83
N ALA A 425 6.52 -7.95 35.29
CA ALA A 425 5.31 -8.03 36.08
C ALA A 425 4.40 -9.14 35.53
N VAL A 426 3.86 -9.97 36.40
CA VAL A 426 2.96 -11.08 36.08
C VAL A 426 1.60 -10.81 36.67
N GLY A 427 0.56 -10.85 35.82
CA GLY A 427 -0.83 -10.71 36.21
C GLY A 427 -1.71 -11.80 35.61
N PHE A 428 -2.87 -12.03 36.17
CA PHE A 428 -3.83 -13.00 35.63
C PHE A 428 -5.28 -12.55 35.86
N SER A 429 -6.17 -13.13 35.07
CA SER A 429 -7.60 -13.18 35.37
C SER A 429 -7.95 -14.54 36.00
N GLY A 430 -8.53 -14.54 37.21
CA GLY A 430 -9.03 -15.78 37.83
C GLY A 430 -8.10 -16.46 38.83
N LEU A 431 -6.81 -16.14 38.85
CA LEU A 431 -5.88 -16.55 39.91
C LEU A 431 -5.59 -15.38 40.85
N LYS A 432 -5.05 -15.67 42.02
CA LYS A 432 -4.69 -14.67 43.03
C LYS A 432 -3.29 -14.91 43.59
N PHE A 433 -2.60 -13.83 43.94
CA PHE A 433 -1.38 -13.90 44.73
C PHE A 433 -1.69 -13.89 46.22
N SER A 434 -1.11 -14.81 46.95
CA SER A 434 -1.22 -14.86 48.41
C SER A 434 -0.15 -13.98 49.08
N ARG A 435 -0.59 -13.04 49.92
CA ARG A 435 0.33 -12.21 50.71
C ARG A 435 1.05 -12.99 51.80
N SER A 436 0.51 -14.12 52.28
CA SER A 436 1.16 -15.00 53.29
C SER A 436 2.43 -15.67 52.77
N ALA A 437 2.63 -15.70 51.46
CA ALA A 437 3.87 -16.18 50.84
C ALA A 437 5.07 -15.22 51.05
N PHE A 438 4.83 -13.98 51.42
CA PHE A 438 5.87 -12.96 51.65
C PHE A 438 6.35 -13.05 53.09
N VAL A 439 7.52 -13.67 53.32
CA VAL A 439 8.12 -13.83 54.64
C VAL A 439 9.30 -12.88 54.75
N THR A 440 9.22 -12.00 55.74
CA THR A 440 10.27 -11.00 56.01
C THR A 440 11.22 -11.50 57.10
N HIS A 441 12.50 -11.64 56.75
CA HIS A 441 13.57 -11.95 57.70
C HIS A 441 14.40 -10.69 57.96
N LYS A 442 14.58 -10.38 59.23
CA LYS A 442 15.46 -9.29 59.68
C LYS A 442 16.74 -9.90 60.27
N THR A 443 17.84 -9.74 59.57
CA THR A 443 19.16 -10.19 60.05
C THR A 443 19.93 -8.96 60.51
N CYS A 444 20.37 -8.97 61.78
CA CYS A 444 21.15 -7.88 62.34
C CYS A 444 22.58 -8.37 62.61
N VAL A 445 23.58 -7.63 62.14
CA VAL A 445 25.00 -7.89 62.37
C VAL A 445 25.57 -6.69 63.16
N THR A 446 26.26 -6.99 64.24
CA THR A 446 26.96 -5.95 65.04
C THR A 446 28.45 -5.99 64.63
N LYS A 447 28.96 -4.92 64.03
CA LYS A 447 30.38 -4.73 63.75
C LYS A 447 30.86 -3.48 64.47
N SER A 448 31.93 -3.58 65.23
CA SER A 448 32.55 -2.49 65.96
C SER A 448 31.56 -1.68 66.80
N GLY A 449 30.66 -2.33 67.51
CA GLY A 449 29.65 -1.70 68.35
C GLY A 449 28.41 -1.14 67.60
N GLN A 450 28.43 -1.07 66.29
CA GLN A 450 27.32 -0.56 65.50
C GLN A 450 26.46 -1.72 64.98
N LYS A 451 25.17 -1.74 65.34
CA LYS A 451 24.20 -2.75 64.88
C LYS A 451 23.57 -2.35 63.56
N THR A 452 23.94 -3.07 62.48
CA THR A 452 23.34 -2.88 61.15
C THR A 452 22.35 -4.02 60.90
N CYS A 453 21.07 -3.69 60.69
CA CYS A 453 20.03 -4.67 60.38
C CYS A 453 19.64 -4.63 58.91
N THR A 454 19.70 -5.76 58.25
CA THR A 454 19.24 -5.93 56.86
C THR A 454 17.93 -6.70 56.86
N THR A 455 16.92 -6.16 56.22
CA THR A 455 15.64 -6.83 56.03
C THR A 455 15.59 -7.50 54.66
N THR A 456 15.45 -8.80 54.62
CA THR A 456 15.29 -9.58 53.38
C THR A 456 13.89 -10.18 53.32
N THR A 457 13.22 -10.03 52.20
CA THR A 457 11.91 -10.65 51.96
C THR A 457 12.11 -11.90 51.11
N LEU A 458 11.81 -13.05 51.68
CA LEU A 458 11.74 -14.34 51.01
C LEU A 458 10.30 -14.56 50.53
N ILE A 459 10.12 -15.00 49.31
CA ILE A 459 8.80 -15.28 48.73
C ILE A 459 8.69 -16.76 48.45
N LYS A 460 7.91 -17.46 49.30
CA LYS A 460 7.65 -18.88 49.13
C LYS A 460 6.84 -19.11 47.85
N GLY A 461 7.29 -20.06 47.02
CA GLY A 461 6.62 -20.38 45.76
C GLY A 461 7.04 -19.52 44.56
N LEU A 462 8.05 -18.63 44.70
CA LEU A 462 8.68 -17.90 43.62
C LEU A 462 10.03 -18.50 43.28
N GLY A 463 10.20 -18.95 42.03
CA GLY A 463 11.48 -19.37 41.46
C GLY A 463 11.85 -18.46 40.29
N LEU A 464 13.12 -18.07 40.21
CA LEU A 464 13.66 -17.32 39.10
C LEU A 464 14.84 -18.08 38.49
N SER A 465 14.91 -18.12 37.14
CA SER A 465 16.07 -18.61 36.41
C SER A 465 16.55 -17.55 35.44
N GLY A 466 17.87 -17.38 35.30
CA GLY A 466 18.51 -16.38 34.46
C GLY A 466 18.82 -15.07 35.15
N ALA A 467 18.17 -14.75 36.30
CA ALA A 467 18.47 -13.59 37.12
C ALA A 467 17.99 -13.78 38.56
N GLY A 468 18.59 -13.04 39.51
CA GLY A 468 18.07 -12.91 40.89
C GLY A 468 17.12 -11.72 41.03
N ALA A 469 16.19 -11.78 41.96
CA ALA A 469 15.35 -10.64 42.30
C ALA A 469 16.13 -9.62 43.15
N LYS A 470 16.00 -8.33 42.78
CA LYS A 470 16.39 -7.19 43.62
C LYS A 470 15.27 -6.87 44.60
N SER A 471 14.03 -6.83 44.13
CA SER A 471 12.83 -6.64 44.90
C SER A 471 11.63 -7.32 44.25
N VAL A 472 10.66 -7.71 45.03
CA VAL A 472 9.39 -8.25 44.58
C VAL A 472 8.25 -7.60 45.37
N ALA A 473 7.22 -7.17 44.66
CA ALA A 473 6.07 -6.51 45.27
C ALA A 473 4.77 -6.87 44.53
N LEU A 474 3.66 -6.83 45.27
CA LEU A 474 2.32 -6.88 44.70
C LEU A 474 1.82 -5.44 44.45
N LYS A 475 1.61 -5.09 43.18
CA LYS A 475 1.08 -3.76 42.81
C LYS A 475 -0.06 -3.96 41.79
N GLY A 476 -1.23 -3.39 42.06
CA GLY A 476 -2.37 -3.46 41.13
C GLY A 476 -2.79 -4.88 40.74
N GLY A 477 -2.70 -5.84 41.69
CA GLY A 477 -3.03 -7.24 41.41
C GLY A 477 -1.95 -8.02 40.61
N LYS A 478 -0.82 -7.39 40.32
CA LYS A 478 0.32 -8.00 39.59
C LYS A 478 1.49 -8.22 40.53
N LEU A 479 2.24 -9.31 40.28
CA LEU A 479 3.53 -9.56 40.94
C LEU A 479 4.62 -8.87 40.12
N VAL A 480 5.16 -7.78 40.67
CA VAL A 480 6.24 -7.00 40.05
C VAL A 480 7.58 -7.43 40.60
N ILE A 481 8.47 -7.88 39.74
CA ILE A 481 9.80 -8.42 40.05
C ILE A 481 10.84 -7.49 39.42
N MET A 482 11.63 -6.81 40.23
CA MET A 482 12.82 -6.07 39.77
C MET A 482 14.02 -7.02 39.85
N LEU A 483 14.79 -7.09 38.79
CA LEU A 483 15.96 -7.97 38.67
C LEU A 483 17.23 -7.30 39.25
N LYS A 484 18.13 -8.10 39.85
CA LYS A 484 19.43 -7.58 40.34
C LYS A 484 20.29 -7.03 39.22
N LYS A 485 20.26 -7.66 38.06
CA LYS A 485 20.96 -7.24 36.83
C LYS A 485 20.01 -7.40 35.64
N PRO A 486 20.02 -6.48 34.69
CA PRO A 486 19.29 -6.66 33.44
C PRO A 486 19.81 -7.86 32.65
N VAL A 487 18.90 -8.70 32.13
CA VAL A 487 19.21 -9.94 31.43
C VAL A 487 18.51 -10.05 30.09
N ALA A 488 19.03 -10.87 29.19
CA ALA A 488 18.42 -11.15 27.89
C ALA A 488 17.15 -12.01 27.99
N SER A 489 17.10 -12.88 29.02
CA SER A 489 15.96 -13.76 29.25
C SER A 489 15.84 -14.08 30.74
N VAL A 490 14.60 -14.16 31.23
CA VAL A 490 14.29 -14.57 32.59
C VAL A 490 13.10 -15.51 32.58
N THR A 491 13.15 -16.57 33.38
CA THR A 491 12.01 -17.45 33.61
C THR A 491 11.51 -17.24 35.04
N VAL A 492 10.21 -17.00 35.18
CA VAL A 492 9.50 -16.87 36.45
C VAL A 492 8.65 -18.12 36.65
N ASN A 493 8.90 -18.83 37.73
CA ASN A 493 8.11 -19.97 38.16
C ASN A 493 7.32 -19.57 39.41
N LEU A 494 6.02 -19.76 39.36
CA LEU A 494 5.11 -19.47 40.45
C LEU A 494 4.36 -20.74 40.84
N SER A 495 4.25 -20.98 42.14
CA SER A 495 3.54 -22.15 42.68
C SER A 495 2.93 -21.85 44.06
N GLY A 496 2.14 -22.76 44.63
CA GLY A 496 1.75 -22.62 46.01
C GLY A 496 2.97 -22.53 46.94
N PRO A 497 2.93 -21.73 48.03
CA PRO A 497 1.78 -20.99 48.55
C PRO A 497 1.56 -19.58 47.91
N LEU A 498 2.41 -19.13 46.98
CA LEU A 498 2.29 -17.79 46.37
C LEU A 498 1.09 -17.70 45.43
N LEU A 499 0.83 -18.74 44.65
CA LEU A 499 -0.22 -18.77 43.64
C LEU A 499 -1.41 -19.58 44.13
N THR A 500 -2.58 -18.97 44.17
CA THR A 500 -3.82 -19.59 44.64
C THR A 500 -4.93 -19.41 43.61
N GLU A 501 -5.86 -20.32 43.61
CA GLU A 501 -7.07 -20.26 42.80
C GLU A 501 -8.33 -20.23 43.64
N THR A 502 -9.44 -19.78 43.04
CA THR A 502 -10.75 -19.85 43.70
C THR A 502 -11.35 -21.25 43.49
N ALA A 503 -12.14 -21.73 44.47
CA ALA A 503 -12.87 -22.99 44.33
C ALA A 503 -13.78 -23.01 43.11
N SER A 504 -14.33 -21.85 42.73
CA SER A 504 -15.12 -21.67 41.51
C SER A 504 -14.30 -21.92 40.24
N LEU A 505 -13.07 -21.39 40.13
CA LEU A 505 -12.20 -21.63 39.01
C LEU A 505 -11.82 -23.10 38.91
N GLN A 506 -11.40 -23.72 40.03
CA GLN A 506 -11.07 -25.14 40.10
C GLN A 506 -12.21 -26.02 39.58
N THR A 507 -13.44 -25.74 40.05
CA THR A 507 -14.63 -26.45 39.60
C THR A 507 -14.91 -26.28 38.11
N LYS A 508 -14.70 -25.08 37.57
CA LYS A 508 -14.88 -24.81 36.14
C LYS A 508 -13.83 -25.53 35.30
N VAL A 509 -12.59 -25.60 35.74
CA VAL A 509 -11.50 -26.33 35.07
C VAL A 509 -11.77 -27.84 35.09
N LYS A 510 -12.12 -28.40 36.25
CA LYS A 510 -12.51 -29.84 36.39
C LYS A 510 -13.70 -30.20 35.45
N LYS A 511 -14.63 -29.28 35.26
CA LYS A 511 -15.78 -29.48 34.37
C LYS A 511 -15.50 -29.08 32.90
N HIS A 512 -14.25 -28.84 32.53
CA HIS A 512 -13.81 -28.37 31.19
C HIS A 512 -14.54 -27.12 30.66
N LYS A 513 -15.11 -26.29 31.57
CA LYS A 513 -15.78 -25.04 31.21
C LYS A 513 -14.79 -23.88 30.95
N VAL A 514 -13.54 -23.99 31.42
CA VAL A 514 -12.45 -23.08 31.15
C VAL A 514 -11.30 -23.90 30.56
N LYS A 515 -11.00 -23.65 29.31
CA LYS A 515 -9.93 -24.34 28.57
C LYS A 515 -8.61 -23.58 28.60
N THR A 516 -8.67 -22.26 28.67
CA THR A 516 -7.51 -21.37 28.70
C THR A 516 -7.67 -20.30 29.77
N LEU A 517 -6.54 -19.79 30.27
CA LEU A 517 -6.48 -18.61 31.15
C LEU A 517 -5.50 -17.60 30.56
N THR A 518 -5.89 -16.34 30.57
CA THR A 518 -5.03 -15.25 30.15
C THR A 518 -4.08 -14.89 31.28
N VAL A 519 -2.78 -15.04 31.01
CA VAL A 519 -1.70 -14.54 31.84
C VAL A 519 -1.10 -13.32 31.16
N THR A 520 -1.03 -12.20 31.85
CA THR A 520 -0.42 -10.98 31.34
C THR A 520 1.01 -10.86 31.85
N LEU A 521 1.98 -10.76 30.94
CA LEU A 521 3.37 -10.52 31.25
C LEU A 521 3.77 -9.12 30.79
N GLU A 522 4.25 -8.28 31.70
CA GLU A 522 4.77 -6.95 31.38
C GLU A 522 6.30 -6.97 31.42
N ILE A 523 6.94 -6.51 30.34
CA ILE A 523 8.39 -6.41 30.20
C ILE A 523 8.71 -4.95 29.84
N GLY A 524 9.13 -4.15 30.81
CA GLY A 524 9.23 -2.70 30.64
C GLY A 524 7.85 -2.08 30.37
N THR A 525 7.68 -1.45 29.20
CA THR A 525 6.40 -0.87 28.76
C THR A 525 5.55 -1.83 27.91
N THR A 526 6.10 -3.01 27.57
CA THR A 526 5.44 -3.99 26.71
C THR A 526 4.56 -4.92 27.53
N THR A 527 3.29 -5.04 27.18
CA THR A 527 2.33 -5.98 27.78
C THR A 527 2.06 -7.11 26.80
N ILE A 528 2.32 -8.34 27.20
CA ILE A 528 2.14 -9.55 26.39
C ILE A 528 1.11 -10.44 27.07
N PRO A 529 -0.09 -10.58 26.48
CA PRO A 529 -1.06 -11.57 26.93
C PRO A 529 -0.61 -12.95 26.45
N LEU A 530 -0.74 -13.94 27.30
CA LEU A 530 -0.49 -15.35 27.04
C LEU A 530 -1.76 -16.13 27.33
N GLU A 531 -2.33 -16.77 26.31
CA GLU A 531 -3.42 -17.73 26.50
C GLU A 531 -2.81 -19.10 26.80
N LEU A 532 -2.89 -19.49 28.07
CA LEU A 532 -2.31 -20.76 28.52
C LEU A 532 -3.41 -21.79 28.74
N LEU A 533 -3.18 -23.02 28.32
CA LEU A 533 -4.10 -24.12 28.57
C LEU A 533 -4.24 -24.35 30.08
N ALA A 534 -5.48 -24.51 30.52
CA ALA A 534 -5.83 -24.75 31.91
C ALA A 534 -5.91 -26.26 32.18
N HIS A 535 -4.81 -26.86 32.67
CA HIS A 535 -4.71 -28.28 33.01
C HIS A 535 -4.70 -28.55 34.49
#